data_88d9145e3f89da1a758ef29e1f4aec11
#
_entry.id   88d9145e3f89da1a758ef29e1f4aec11
#
_cell.length_a   1.000
_cell.length_b   1.000
_cell.length_c   1.000
_cell.angle_alpha   90.00
_cell.angle_beta   90.00
_cell.angle_gamma   90.00
#
_symmetry.space_group_name_H-M   'P 1'
#
loop_
_entity.id
_entity.type
_entity.pdbx_description
1 polymer ?
#
loop_
_entity_poly.entity_id
_entity_poly.type
_entity_poly.pdbx_seq_one_letter_code
_entity_poly.pdbx_strand_id
1 'polypeptide(L)'
;EMTSSLVGSEMCIRDRPYNVNYEGSTEEELTIQNDSMENDLFATFLRQVFSVMFAVLKPGGSYYIFHADSEGENFRASLRKAGFKIAQCCIWVKNTMVMGRQDYQWQHEPCLYGWKPGAGHQWNSDRKQTTVWNFDKPQRNAIHPTMKPIALMAYPISNSSTLGQIVLDIFSGSGSTLMACQQIDRICYAMEIDPKYVTATIHRYRAMFPEQPVRLVRNGELLDVEQTADMIADQNKVIQ
;
A
#
# COMPACT_ATOMS: atom_id res chain seq x y z
N GLU A 1 -7.28 -20.41 6.18
CA GLU A 1 -8.41 -20.03 5.29
C GLU A 1 -8.21 -18.70 4.55
N MET A 2 -7.47 -17.74 5.10
CA MET A 2 -7.17 -16.48 4.38
C MET A 2 -6.34 -16.66 3.09
N THR A 3 -5.53 -17.69 2.99
CA THR A 3 -4.66 -17.92 1.82
C THR A 3 -5.42 -18.29 0.55
N SER A 4 -6.56 -18.95 0.64
CA SER A 4 -7.32 -19.37 -0.56
C SER A 4 -8.01 -18.21 -1.28
N SER A 5 -8.45 -17.18 -0.55
CA SER A 5 -9.11 -16.00 -1.14
C SER A 5 -8.15 -15.01 -1.79
N LEU A 6 -6.87 -15.00 -1.40
CA LEU A 6 -5.84 -14.13 -1.95
C LEU A 6 -5.17 -14.71 -3.19
N VAL A 7 -5.27 -16.03 -3.40
CA VAL A 7 -4.70 -16.69 -4.58
C VAL A 7 -5.46 -16.28 -5.83
N GLY A 8 -4.74 -15.81 -6.84
CA GLY A 8 -5.33 -15.38 -8.11
C GLY A 8 -5.52 -13.87 -8.23
N SER A 9 -4.94 -13.08 -7.31
CA SER A 9 -4.93 -11.62 -7.45
C SER A 9 -4.31 -11.20 -8.78
N GLU A 10 -4.93 -10.23 -9.45
CA GLU A 10 -4.47 -9.71 -10.74
C GLU A 10 -3.35 -8.70 -10.58
N MET A 11 -3.35 -7.98 -9.48
CA MET A 11 -2.41 -6.91 -9.21
C MET A 11 -2.05 -6.86 -7.73
N CYS A 12 -0.82 -6.48 -7.43
CA CYS A 12 -0.38 -6.17 -6.09
C CYS A 12 0.22 -4.76 -6.02
N ILE A 13 -0.16 -4.02 -4.98
CA ILE A 13 0.39 -2.70 -4.71
C ILE A 13 0.98 -2.70 -3.30
N ARG A 14 2.04 -1.92 -3.07
CA ARG A 14 2.70 -1.84 -1.77
C ARG A 14 3.25 -0.44 -1.55
N ASP A 15 3.00 0.12 -0.35
CA ASP A 15 3.51 1.43 0.02
C ASP A 15 4.64 1.37 1.08
N ARG A 16 4.54 0.61 2.16
CA ARG A 16 5.48 0.62 3.31
C ARG A 16 5.72 -0.78 3.89
N PRO A 17 6.69 -1.01 4.80
CA PRO A 17 7.71 -0.13 5.39
C PRO A 17 8.88 0.18 4.45
N TYR A 18 9.51 1.37 4.65
CA TYR A 18 10.64 1.85 3.81
C TYR A 18 12.02 1.71 4.48
N ASN A 19 12.07 1.37 5.75
CA ASN A 19 13.28 1.28 6.58
C ASN A 19 14.05 2.61 6.69
N VAL A 20 13.32 3.70 6.87
CA VAL A 20 13.89 5.06 6.95
C VAL A 20 13.77 5.68 8.33
N ASN A 21 13.41 4.88 9.34
CA ASN A 21 13.19 5.32 10.73
C ASN A 21 12.29 6.57 10.79
N TYR A 22 11.09 6.46 10.19
CA TYR A 22 10.19 7.59 10.09
C TYR A 22 9.63 7.96 11.47
N GLU A 23 9.93 9.18 11.90
CA GLU A 23 9.32 9.81 13.08
C GLU A 23 8.34 10.88 12.61
N GLY A 24 7.07 10.74 13.00
CA GLY A 24 6.04 11.74 12.71
C GLY A 24 6.33 13.07 13.39
N SER A 25 6.13 14.19 12.68
CA SER A 25 6.29 15.53 13.23
C SER A 25 5.04 16.08 13.96
N THR A 26 4.11 15.22 14.35
CA THR A 26 2.90 15.54 15.10
C THR A 26 3.07 15.18 16.58
N GLU A 27 2.33 15.83 17.49
CA GLU A 27 2.39 15.58 18.94
C GLU A 27 2.15 14.10 19.32
N GLU A 28 1.55 13.30 18.45
CA GLU A 28 1.29 11.86 18.68
C GLU A 28 2.42 10.95 18.20
N GLU A 29 3.60 11.47 17.79
CA GLU A 29 4.79 10.70 17.36
C GLU A 29 4.44 9.37 16.67
N LEU A 30 3.68 9.43 15.56
CA LEU A 30 3.26 8.23 14.83
C LEU A 30 4.50 7.54 14.25
N THR A 31 4.93 6.47 14.89
CA THR A 31 5.99 5.59 14.41
C THR A 31 5.40 4.48 13.54
N ILE A 32 6.17 4.03 12.56
CA ILE A 32 5.78 2.90 11.71
C ILE A 32 6.48 1.66 12.23
N GLN A 33 5.72 0.62 12.55
CA GLN A 33 6.31 -0.66 12.97
C GLN A 33 7.22 -1.21 11.85
N ASN A 34 8.40 -1.73 12.23
CA ASN A 34 9.38 -2.31 11.32
C ASN A 34 10.01 -1.34 10.30
N ASP A 35 10.02 -0.03 10.57
CA ASP A 35 10.64 0.98 9.68
C ASP A 35 12.09 1.32 10.08
N SER A 36 12.68 0.58 11.03
CA SER A 36 14.06 0.72 11.51
C SER A 36 14.68 -0.65 11.78
N MET A 37 15.01 -1.38 10.72
CA MET A 37 15.66 -2.69 10.78
C MET A 37 17.12 -2.58 10.33
N GLU A 38 17.98 -3.46 10.85
CA GLU A 38 19.29 -3.68 10.25
C GLU A 38 19.14 -4.16 8.79
N ASN A 39 20.11 -3.79 7.95
CA ASN A 39 20.05 -4.01 6.50
C ASN A 39 19.75 -5.48 6.11
N ASP A 40 20.42 -6.45 6.74
CA ASP A 40 20.23 -7.87 6.42
C ASP A 40 18.86 -8.40 6.89
N LEU A 41 18.38 -7.91 8.02
CA LEU A 41 17.04 -8.24 8.52
C LEU A 41 15.98 -7.66 7.60
N PHE A 42 16.14 -6.42 7.16
CA PHE A 42 15.22 -5.79 6.22
C PHE A 42 15.19 -6.51 4.87
N ALA A 43 16.36 -6.85 4.33
CA ALA A 43 16.45 -7.65 3.10
C ALA A 43 15.78 -9.02 3.24
N THR A 44 15.88 -9.65 4.42
CA THR A 44 15.21 -10.93 4.71
C THR A 44 13.70 -10.75 4.79
N PHE A 45 13.23 -9.73 5.50
CA PHE A 45 11.81 -9.37 5.57
C PHE A 45 11.23 -9.12 4.16
N LEU A 46 11.89 -8.32 3.33
CA LEU A 46 11.44 -8.06 1.96
C LEU A 46 11.36 -9.34 1.12
N ARG A 47 12.32 -10.25 1.26
CA ARG A 47 12.27 -11.54 0.54
C ARG A 47 11.07 -12.38 0.95
N GLN A 48 10.75 -12.44 2.23
CA GLN A 48 9.56 -13.17 2.72
C GLN A 48 8.28 -12.56 2.16
N VAL A 49 8.13 -11.24 2.27
CA VAL A 49 7.00 -10.49 1.73
C VAL A 49 6.82 -10.74 0.25
N PHE A 50 7.88 -10.59 -0.55
CA PHE A 50 7.78 -10.76 -2.00
C PHE A 50 7.59 -12.23 -2.41
N SER A 51 8.05 -13.19 -1.61
CA SER A 51 7.74 -14.61 -1.85
C SER A 51 6.25 -14.91 -1.65
N VAL A 52 5.63 -14.33 -0.63
CA VAL A 52 4.17 -14.45 -0.42
C VAL A 52 3.41 -13.76 -1.55
N MET A 53 3.80 -12.55 -1.93
CA MET A 53 3.20 -11.85 -3.08
C MET A 53 3.31 -12.70 -4.36
N PHE A 54 4.46 -13.30 -4.61
CA PHE A 54 4.68 -14.16 -5.76
C PHE A 54 3.76 -15.39 -5.74
N ALA A 55 3.56 -15.97 -4.57
CA ALA A 55 2.69 -17.14 -4.42
C ALA A 55 1.23 -16.83 -4.77
N VAL A 56 0.70 -15.69 -4.28
CA VAL A 56 -0.72 -15.32 -4.43
C VAL A 56 -1.05 -14.63 -5.74
N LEU A 57 -0.09 -13.92 -6.35
CA LEU A 57 -0.29 -13.24 -7.63
C LEU A 57 -0.35 -14.26 -8.77
N LYS A 58 -1.31 -14.12 -9.69
CA LYS A 58 -1.41 -15.00 -10.86
C LYS A 58 -0.28 -14.73 -11.87
N PRO A 59 0.10 -15.69 -12.72
CA PRO A 59 1.01 -15.44 -13.83
C PRO A 59 0.53 -14.26 -14.69
N GLY A 60 1.43 -13.34 -15.04
CA GLY A 60 1.10 -12.10 -15.73
C GLY A 60 0.54 -10.99 -14.83
N GLY A 61 0.22 -11.29 -13.58
CA GLY A 61 -0.24 -10.27 -12.62
C GLY A 61 0.82 -9.20 -12.38
N SER A 62 0.41 -7.93 -12.45
CA SER A 62 1.30 -6.78 -12.32
C SER A 62 1.53 -6.41 -10.85
N TYR A 63 2.66 -5.76 -10.56
CA TYR A 63 2.91 -5.17 -9.26
C TYR A 63 3.45 -3.74 -9.37
N TYR A 64 3.16 -2.94 -8.34
CA TYR A 64 3.65 -1.58 -8.17
C TYR A 64 4.14 -1.42 -6.72
N ILE A 65 5.43 -1.18 -6.53
CA ILE A 65 6.06 -1.15 -5.22
C ILE A 65 6.77 0.18 -5.02
N PHE A 66 6.16 1.04 -4.21
CA PHE A 66 6.81 2.26 -3.75
C PHE A 66 7.88 1.94 -2.72
N HIS A 67 8.98 2.67 -2.76
CA HIS A 67 10.08 2.49 -1.82
C HIS A 67 10.86 3.79 -1.61
N ALA A 68 11.64 3.87 -0.53
CA ALA A 68 12.66 4.90 -0.42
C ALA A 68 13.79 4.63 -1.42
N ASP A 69 14.32 5.67 -2.06
CA ASP A 69 15.42 5.53 -3.03
C ASP A 69 16.67 4.92 -2.38
N SER A 70 16.98 5.30 -1.14
CA SER A 70 18.07 4.74 -0.33
C SER A 70 18.03 3.21 -0.18
N GLU A 71 16.84 2.62 -0.20
CA GLU A 71 16.61 1.18 -0.08
C GLU A 71 16.41 0.47 -1.44
N GLY A 72 16.58 1.18 -2.52
CA GLY A 72 16.30 0.69 -3.88
C GLY A 72 17.04 -0.60 -4.25
N GLU A 73 18.25 -0.82 -3.73
CA GLU A 73 19.00 -2.05 -3.93
C GLU A 73 18.31 -3.25 -3.26
N ASN A 74 17.96 -3.13 -1.97
CA ASN A 74 17.28 -4.17 -1.20
C ASN A 74 15.95 -4.58 -1.85
N PHE A 75 15.15 -3.61 -2.30
CA PHE A 75 13.89 -3.88 -2.99
C PHE A 75 14.10 -4.61 -4.30
N ARG A 76 15.02 -4.14 -5.16
CA ARG A 76 15.31 -4.77 -6.47
C ARG A 76 15.89 -6.18 -6.30
N ALA A 77 16.82 -6.37 -5.39
CA ALA A 77 17.44 -7.66 -5.13
C ALA A 77 16.41 -8.67 -4.61
N SER A 78 15.56 -8.26 -3.65
CA SER A 78 14.55 -9.13 -3.05
C SER A 78 13.44 -9.51 -4.04
N LEU A 79 12.98 -8.59 -4.89
CA LEU A 79 12.03 -8.89 -5.97
C LEU A 79 12.58 -9.92 -6.96
N ARG A 80 13.83 -9.74 -7.41
CA ARG A 80 14.47 -10.71 -8.32
C ARG A 80 14.62 -12.08 -7.68
N LYS A 81 15.02 -12.14 -6.39
CA LYS A 81 15.13 -13.39 -5.64
C LYS A 81 13.79 -14.10 -5.46
N ALA A 82 12.70 -13.36 -5.34
CA ALA A 82 11.34 -13.91 -5.29
C ALA A 82 10.82 -14.39 -6.66
N GLY A 83 11.55 -14.12 -7.75
CA GLY A 83 11.19 -14.56 -9.11
C GLY A 83 10.44 -13.53 -9.95
N PHE A 84 10.23 -12.33 -9.47
CA PHE A 84 9.54 -11.27 -10.22
C PHE A 84 10.40 -10.69 -11.36
N LYS A 85 9.75 -10.34 -12.45
CA LYS A 85 10.33 -9.52 -13.51
C LYS A 85 10.17 -8.04 -13.14
N ILE A 86 11.28 -7.32 -13.00
CA ILE A 86 11.29 -5.86 -12.89
C ILE A 86 11.34 -5.29 -14.31
N ALA A 87 10.31 -4.54 -14.70
CA ALA A 87 10.21 -3.93 -16.01
C ALA A 87 10.73 -2.50 -16.02
N GLN A 88 10.22 -1.65 -15.14
CA GLN A 88 10.52 -0.22 -15.09
C GLN A 88 10.57 0.29 -13.64
N CYS A 89 11.19 1.44 -13.45
CA CYS A 89 11.05 2.26 -12.26
C CYS A 89 10.27 3.51 -12.65
N CYS A 90 9.08 3.67 -12.10
CA CYS A 90 8.28 4.87 -12.22
C CYS A 90 8.63 5.81 -11.08
N ILE A 91 8.46 7.10 -11.29
CA ILE A 91 8.82 8.16 -10.34
C ILE A 91 7.59 9.00 -10.06
N TRP A 92 7.07 8.94 -8.85
CA TRP A 92 6.09 9.90 -8.39
C TRP A 92 6.77 11.20 -8.01
N VAL A 93 6.50 12.26 -8.73
CA VAL A 93 6.96 13.63 -8.45
C VAL A 93 5.90 14.35 -7.64
N LYS A 94 6.30 14.89 -6.49
CA LYS A 94 5.45 15.65 -5.57
C LYS A 94 5.48 17.13 -5.93
N ASN A 95 4.40 17.85 -5.65
CA ASN A 95 4.36 19.33 -5.77
C ASN A 95 5.21 20.05 -4.73
N THR A 96 5.59 19.38 -3.63
CA THR A 96 6.42 19.94 -2.56
C THR A 96 7.57 19.01 -2.21
N MET A 97 8.73 19.59 -1.92
CA MET A 97 9.87 18.84 -1.40
C MET A 97 9.66 18.45 0.08
N VAL A 98 10.43 17.47 0.53
CA VAL A 98 10.52 17.09 1.94
C VAL A 98 11.86 17.60 2.47
N MET A 99 11.81 18.55 3.41
CA MET A 99 13.01 19.07 4.07
C MET A 99 13.71 17.97 4.86
N GLY A 100 15.00 17.81 4.67
CA GLY A 100 15.87 16.88 5.35
C GLY A 100 17.27 17.45 5.53
N ARG A 101 18.20 16.61 5.99
CA ARG A 101 19.60 16.99 6.24
C ARG A 101 20.51 16.79 5.01
N GLN A 102 19.95 16.29 3.89
CA GLN A 102 20.68 16.06 2.65
C GLN A 102 20.88 17.38 1.89
N ASP A 103 21.87 17.42 0.98
CA ASP A 103 22.14 18.56 0.12
C ASP A 103 20.98 18.79 -0.87
N TYR A 104 20.46 17.73 -1.48
CA TYR A 104 19.27 17.76 -2.33
C TYR A 104 18.03 17.26 -1.58
N GLN A 105 16.97 18.06 -1.59
CA GLN A 105 15.74 17.73 -0.90
C GLN A 105 14.88 16.78 -1.72
N TRP A 106 14.35 15.73 -1.06
CA TRP A 106 13.52 14.73 -1.70
C TRP A 106 12.20 15.30 -2.19
N GLN A 107 11.93 15.23 -3.49
CA GLN A 107 10.67 15.67 -4.10
C GLN A 107 10.00 14.54 -4.88
N HIS A 108 10.52 13.33 -4.79
CA HIS A 108 9.96 12.18 -5.50
C HIS A 108 9.95 10.92 -4.63
N GLU A 109 9.18 9.93 -5.09
CA GLU A 109 9.26 8.55 -4.61
C GLU A 109 9.33 7.59 -5.80
N PRO A 110 10.29 6.67 -5.84
CA PRO A 110 10.35 5.65 -6.86
C PRO A 110 9.31 4.55 -6.62
N CYS A 111 8.80 4.00 -7.72
CA CYS A 111 7.85 2.89 -7.74
C CYS A 111 8.32 1.82 -8.73
N LEU A 112 8.70 0.66 -8.26
CA LEU A 112 9.07 -0.47 -9.12
C LEU A 112 7.82 -1.08 -9.73
N TYR A 113 7.82 -1.18 -11.05
CA TYR A 113 6.78 -1.80 -11.85
C TYR A 113 7.31 -3.07 -12.54
N GLY A 114 6.49 -4.07 -12.57
CA GLY A 114 6.75 -5.32 -13.26
C GLY A 114 5.59 -6.30 -13.11
N TRP A 115 5.86 -7.58 -13.34
CA TRP A 115 4.85 -8.63 -13.26
C TRP A 115 5.46 -9.99 -12.92
N LYS A 116 4.59 -10.91 -12.48
CA LYS A 116 4.94 -12.32 -12.31
C LYS A 116 5.10 -12.99 -13.68
N PRO A 117 6.25 -13.63 -13.98
CA PRO A 117 6.43 -14.41 -15.21
C PRO A 117 5.41 -15.55 -15.35
N GLY A 118 5.29 -16.09 -16.57
CA GLY A 118 4.46 -17.26 -16.88
C GLY A 118 3.24 -16.96 -17.75
N ALA A 119 2.86 -15.68 -17.90
CA ALA A 119 1.83 -15.23 -18.85
C ALA A 119 2.10 -13.80 -19.32
N GLY A 120 1.39 -13.34 -20.35
CA GLY A 120 1.37 -11.92 -20.74
C GLY A 120 0.80 -11.06 -19.61
N HIS A 121 1.42 -9.93 -19.33
CA HIS A 121 0.89 -8.97 -18.38
C HIS A 121 -0.26 -8.17 -19.00
N GLN A 122 -1.19 -7.76 -18.14
CA GLN A 122 -2.31 -6.92 -18.56
C GLN A 122 -1.87 -5.45 -18.62
N TRP A 123 -2.21 -4.81 -19.76
CA TRP A 123 -2.02 -3.38 -19.97
C TRP A 123 -3.24 -2.82 -20.68
N ASN A 124 -4.00 -1.96 -20.00
CA ASN A 124 -5.28 -1.45 -20.49
C ASN A 124 -5.17 0.00 -21.01
N SER A 125 -4.01 0.61 -20.89
CA SER A 125 -3.77 1.97 -21.33
C SER A 125 -3.06 2.02 -22.69
N ASP A 126 -2.87 3.23 -23.21
CA ASP A 126 -2.13 3.49 -24.45
C ASP A 126 -0.60 3.47 -24.22
N ARG A 127 0.17 3.74 -25.30
CA ARG A 127 1.64 3.83 -25.26
C ARG A 127 2.17 5.22 -24.94
N LYS A 128 1.31 6.16 -24.54
CA LYS A 128 1.69 7.53 -24.17
C LYS A 128 1.95 7.68 -22.67
N GLN A 129 1.69 6.63 -21.89
CA GLN A 129 1.97 6.62 -20.45
C GLN A 129 3.48 6.68 -20.21
N THR A 130 3.90 7.52 -19.27
CA THR A 130 5.33 7.75 -18.98
C THR A 130 5.70 7.22 -17.59
N THR A 131 6.99 7.10 -17.33
CA THR A 131 7.52 6.72 -16.02
C THR A 131 7.55 7.87 -15.01
N VAL A 132 7.22 9.08 -15.40
CA VAL A 132 7.17 10.26 -14.52
C VAL A 132 5.71 10.58 -14.24
N TRP A 133 5.34 10.53 -12.96
CA TRP A 133 3.97 10.70 -12.48
C TRP A 133 3.86 11.94 -11.61
N ASN A 134 3.18 12.96 -12.10
CA ASN A 134 2.97 14.21 -11.38
C ASN A 134 1.62 14.15 -10.66
N PHE A 135 1.64 13.93 -9.35
CA PHE A 135 0.47 13.97 -8.47
C PHE A 135 0.79 14.79 -7.24
N ASP A 136 -0.07 15.72 -6.92
CA ASP A 136 0.09 16.56 -5.73
C ASP A 136 0.01 15.73 -4.45
N LYS A 137 0.96 15.97 -3.56
CA LYS A 137 0.90 15.38 -2.22
C LYS A 137 -0.32 15.96 -1.49
N PRO A 138 -1.17 15.12 -0.85
CA PRO A 138 -2.28 15.63 -0.05
C PRO A 138 -1.79 16.63 1.01
N GLN A 139 -2.54 17.69 1.24
CA GLN A 139 -2.27 18.60 2.34
C GLN A 139 -2.28 17.82 3.65
N ARG A 140 -1.43 18.22 4.60
CA ARG A 140 -1.38 17.60 5.93
C ARG A 140 -2.77 17.64 6.56
N ASN A 141 -3.31 16.48 6.86
CA ASN A 141 -4.46 16.36 7.75
C ASN A 141 -4.05 15.56 8.98
N ALA A 142 -4.80 15.72 10.07
CA ALA A 142 -4.51 15.07 11.35
C ALA A 142 -4.63 13.53 11.30
N ILE A 143 -5.17 12.95 10.21
CA ILE A 143 -5.51 11.53 10.13
C ILE A 143 -4.29 10.67 9.74
N HIS A 144 -3.40 11.17 8.86
CA HIS A 144 -2.22 10.39 8.44
C HIS A 144 -1.16 11.29 7.76
N PRO A 145 0.05 11.42 8.34
CA PRO A 145 1.09 12.32 7.83
C PRO A 145 1.70 11.89 6.49
N THR A 146 1.54 10.63 6.10
CA THR A 146 2.20 10.03 4.92
C THR A 146 1.23 9.42 3.91
N MET A 147 0.00 9.90 3.89
CA MET A 147 -1.06 9.41 3.00
C MET A 147 -0.71 9.67 1.52
N LYS A 148 -0.83 8.64 0.68
CA LYS A 148 -0.73 8.81 -0.78
C LYS A 148 -2.03 9.35 -1.38
N PRO A 149 -1.93 10.15 -2.46
CA PRO A 149 -3.11 10.59 -3.21
C PRO A 149 -3.90 9.39 -3.75
N ILE A 150 -5.23 9.44 -3.65
CA ILE A 150 -6.08 8.38 -4.23
C ILE A 150 -5.88 8.29 -5.73
N ALA A 151 -5.78 9.43 -6.42
CA ALA A 151 -5.54 9.48 -7.86
C ALA A 151 -4.20 8.83 -8.27
N LEU A 152 -3.15 8.96 -7.44
CA LEU A 152 -1.88 8.27 -7.66
C LEU A 152 -2.04 6.75 -7.60
N MET A 153 -2.87 6.24 -6.69
CA MET A 153 -3.13 4.79 -6.59
C MET A 153 -4.05 4.30 -7.71
N ALA A 154 -5.08 5.07 -8.06
CA ALA A 154 -6.02 4.73 -9.11
C ALA A 154 -5.34 4.63 -10.51
N TYR A 155 -4.34 5.44 -10.76
CA TYR A 155 -3.66 5.50 -12.05
C TYR A 155 -3.00 4.15 -12.45
N PRO A 156 -2.07 3.55 -11.69
CA PRO A 156 -1.50 2.25 -12.03
C PRO A 156 -2.53 1.11 -11.97
N ILE A 157 -3.53 1.19 -11.07
CA ILE A 157 -4.59 0.20 -10.98
C ILE A 157 -5.39 0.17 -12.28
N SER A 158 -5.78 1.32 -12.81
CA SER A 158 -6.52 1.41 -14.09
C SER A 158 -5.71 0.90 -15.27
N ASN A 159 -4.39 1.13 -15.27
CA ASN A 159 -3.50 0.68 -16.34
C ASN A 159 -3.34 -0.85 -16.38
N SER A 160 -3.40 -1.51 -15.21
CA SER A 160 -3.05 -2.94 -15.08
C SER A 160 -4.17 -3.83 -14.56
N SER A 161 -5.40 -3.32 -14.46
CA SER A 161 -6.58 -4.09 -14.06
C SER A 161 -7.84 -3.62 -14.78
N THR A 162 -8.86 -4.49 -14.89
CA THR A 162 -10.21 -4.15 -15.37
C THR A 162 -11.23 -4.18 -14.21
N LEU A 163 -12.46 -3.77 -14.50
CA LEU A 163 -13.57 -3.77 -13.54
C LEU A 163 -13.73 -5.13 -12.87
N GLY A 164 -13.98 -5.14 -11.57
CA GLY A 164 -14.20 -6.34 -10.77
C GLY A 164 -12.95 -7.19 -10.49
N GLN A 165 -11.78 -6.83 -11.01
CA GLN A 165 -10.54 -7.55 -10.72
C GLN A 165 -9.99 -7.23 -9.32
N ILE A 166 -9.26 -8.19 -8.78
CA ILE A 166 -8.70 -8.16 -7.43
C ILE A 166 -7.37 -7.41 -7.41
N VAL A 167 -7.30 -6.40 -6.57
CA VAL A 167 -6.08 -5.65 -6.23
C VAL A 167 -5.71 -5.96 -4.78
N LEU A 168 -4.50 -6.47 -4.58
CA LEU A 168 -3.97 -6.80 -3.26
C LEU A 168 -3.05 -5.67 -2.75
N ASP A 169 -3.32 -5.16 -1.55
CA ASP A 169 -2.46 -4.24 -0.82
C ASP A 169 -2.10 -4.82 0.54
N ILE A 170 -0.87 -5.31 0.67
CA ILE A 170 -0.41 -5.99 1.90
C ILE A 170 0.11 -5.05 2.97
N PHE A 171 0.14 -3.74 2.72
CA PHE A 171 0.52 -2.69 3.67
C PHE A 171 -0.37 -1.46 3.46
N SER A 172 -1.64 -1.63 3.78
CA SER A 172 -2.72 -0.71 3.40
C SER A 172 -2.58 0.70 4.02
N GLY A 173 -1.99 0.80 5.21
CA GLY A 173 -1.85 2.06 5.91
C GLY A 173 -3.20 2.77 6.07
N SER A 174 -3.31 3.98 5.55
CA SER A 174 -4.54 4.79 5.57
C SER A 174 -5.58 4.42 4.50
N GLY A 175 -5.40 3.31 3.79
CA GLY A 175 -6.38 2.77 2.84
C GLY A 175 -6.50 3.51 1.51
N SER A 176 -5.47 4.21 1.04
CA SER A 176 -5.56 4.94 -0.25
C SER A 176 -5.83 4.01 -1.44
N THR A 177 -5.28 2.79 -1.42
CA THR A 177 -5.56 1.76 -2.42
C THR A 177 -7.01 1.30 -2.37
N LEU A 178 -7.55 1.06 -1.17
CA LEU A 178 -8.96 0.69 -0.98
C LEU A 178 -9.91 1.75 -1.53
N MET A 179 -9.65 3.04 -1.21
CA MET A 179 -10.45 4.15 -1.73
C MET A 179 -10.38 4.25 -3.26
N ALA A 180 -9.18 4.08 -3.82
CA ALA A 180 -8.98 4.08 -5.27
C ALA A 180 -9.74 2.93 -5.92
N CYS A 181 -9.64 1.71 -5.40
CA CYS A 181 -10.36 0.54 -5.92
C CYS A 181 -11.87 0.75 -5.89
N GLN A 182 -12.42 1.29 -4.80
CA GLN A 182 -13.85 1.58 -4.69
C GLN A 182 -14.29 2.61 -5.75
N GLN A 183 -13.50 3.66 -6.02
CA GLN A 183 -13.84 4.68 -7.01
C GLN A 183 -13.84 4.17 -8.47
N ILE A 184 -13.07 3.13 -8.74
CA ILE A 184 -12.87 2.62 -10.10
C ILE A 184 -13.37 1.19 -10.28
N ASP A 185 -14.25 0.72 -9.39
CA ASP A 185 -14.92 -0.59 -9.44
C ASP A 185 -13.96 -1.79 -9.50
N ARG A 186 -12.94 -1.80 -8.62
CA ARG A 186 -12.07 -2.94 -8.37
C ARG A 186 -12.33 -3.51 -6.97
N ILE A 187 -12.01 -4.79 -6.79
CA ILE A 187 -12.07 -5.45 -5.50
C ILE A 187 -10.71 -5.25 -4.81
N CYS A 188 -10.68 -4.63 -3.64
CA CYS A 188 -9.45 -4.48 -2.87
C CYS A 188 -9.40 -5.50 -1.74
N TYR A 189 -8.33 -6.31 -1.71
CA TYR A 189 -7.93 -7.05 -0.51
C TYR A 189 -6.77 -6.30 0.14
N ALA A 190 -6.99 -5.85 1.37
CA ALA A 190 -6.03 -5.02 2.09
C ALA A 190 -5.65 -5.66 3.42
N MET A 191 -4.37 -5.53 3.79
CA MET A 191 -3.86 -5.96 5.09
C MET A 191 -3.22 -4.77 5.80
N GLU A 192 -3.49 -4.66 7.09
CA GLU A 192 -2.88 -3.66 7.97
C GLU A 192 -2.68 -4.27 9.36
N ILE A 193 -1.49 -4.08 9.92
CA ILE A 193 -1.13 -4.64 11.23
C ILE A 193 -1.45 -3.67 12.37
N ASP A 194 -1.42 -2.37 12.12
CA ASP A 194 -1.68 -1.35 13.14
C ASP A 194 -3.18 -1.04 13.24
N PRO A 195 -3.82 -1.34 14.40
CA PRO A 195 -5.23 -1.05 14.60
C PRO A 195 -5.61 0.44 14.42
N LYS A 196 -4.68 1.37 14.71
CA LYS A 196 -4.91 2.80 14.52
C LYS A 196 -5.14 3.13 13.05
N TYR A 197 -4.34 2.53 12.15
CA TYR A 197 -4.50 2.72 10.71
C TYR A 197 -5.74 2.01 10.17
N VAL A 198 -6.10 0.84 10.71
CA VAL A 198 -7.37 0.18 10.38
C VAL A 198 -8.55 1.09 10.72
N THR A 199 -8.56 1.66 11.93
CA THR A 199 -9.60 2.60 12.38
C THR A 199 -9.66 3.83 11.49
N ALA A 200 -8.52 4.44 11.18
CA ALA A 200 -8.44 5.60 10.28
C ALA A 200 -8.97 5.26 8.87
N THR A 201 -8.67 4.08 8.35
CA THR A 201 -9.18 3.58 7.07
C THR A 201 -10.70 3.44 7.09
N ILE A 202 -11.29 2.86 8.13
CA ILE A 202 -12.74 2.70 8.29
C ILE A 202 -13.43 4.06 8.33
N HIS A 203 -12.95 4.99 9.16
CA HIS A 203 -13.51 6.35 9.22
C HIS A 203 -13.45 7.06 7.87
N ARG A 204 -12.30 6.98 7.20
CA ARG A 204 -12.11 7.57 5.88
C ARG A 204 -13.05 6.97 4.83
N TYR A 205 -13.20 5.64 4.83
CA TYR A 205 -14.09 4.94 3.91
C TYR A 205 -15.54 5.36 4.12
N ARG A 206 -16.02 5.35 5.35
CA ARG A 206 -17.41 5.79 5.69
C ARG A 206 -17.66 7.25 5.30
N ALA A 207 -16.68 8.13 5.50
CA ALA A 207 -16.82 9.54 5.12
C ALA A 207 -16.88 9.75 3.60
N MET A 208 -16.14 8.94 2.82
CA MET A 208 -16.10 9.06 1.35
C MET A 208 -17.23 8.30 0.67
N PHE A 209 -17.72 7.22 1.26
CA PHE A 209 -18.71 6.30 0.69
C PHE A 209 -19.82 6.01 1.71
N PRO A 210 -20.60 7.01 2.13
CA PRO A 210 -21.57 6.85 3.21
C PRO A 210 -22.66 5.82 2.92
N GLU A 211 -22.97 5.58 1.64
CA GLU A 211 -23.96 4.58 1.21
C GLU A 211 -23.42 3.15 1.17
N GLN A 212 -22.11 2.96 1.36
CA GLN A 212 -21.52 1.62 1.34
C GLN A 212 -21.48 1.03 2.74
N PRO A 213 -22.03 -0.19 2.93
CA PRO A 213 -22.05 -0.82 4.24
C PRO A 213 -20.63 -1.25 4.64
N VAL A 214 -20.26 -0.98 5.88
CA VAL A 214 -19.05 -1.51 6.51
C VAL A 214 -19.46 -2.57 7.51
N ARG A 215 -18.85 -3.75 7.45
CA ARG A 215 -19.13 -4.89 8.30
C ARG A 215 -17.84 -5.39 8.94
N LEU A 216 -17.90 -5.81 10.20
CA LEU A 216 -16.81 -6.45 10.88
C LEU A 216 -17.11 -7.93 11.07
N VAL A 217 -16.14 -8.78 10.73
CA VAL A 217 -16.18 -10.21 11.04
C VAL A 217 -15.05 -10.53 12.00
N ARG A 218 -15.37 -11.04 13.20
CA ARG A 218 -14.39 -11.48 14.19
C ARG A 218 -14.73 -12.92 14.62
N ASN A 219 -13.76 -13.82 14.52
CA ASN A 219 -13.94 -15.26 14.84
C ASN A 219 -15.09 -15.93 14.06
N GLY A 220 -15.36 -15.46 12.84
CA GLY A 220 -16.47 -15.98 12.02
C GLY A 220 -17.84 -15.35 12.31
N GLU A 221 -17.96 -14.50 13.32
CA GLU A 221 -19.18 -13.79 13.66
C GLU A 221 -19.22 -12.39 13.03
N LEU A 222 -20.38 -12.01 12.52
CA LEU A 222 -20.65 -10.69 12.00
C LEU A 222 -21.02 -9.77 13.17
N LEU A 223 -20.20 -8.73 13.38
CA LEU A 223 -20.40 -7.75 14.44
C LEU A 223 -20.84 -6.41 13.85
N ASP A 224 -21.66 -5.67 14.60
CA ASP A 224 -22.00 -4.29 14.25
C ASP A 224 -20.76 -3.37 14.41
N VAL A 225 -20.51 -2.51 13.43
CA VAL A 225 -19.35 -1.62 13.44
C VAL A 225 -19.45 -0.58 14.57
N GLU A 226 -20.67 -0.17 14.97
CA GLU A 226 -20.88 0.76 16.08
C GLU A 226 -20.51 0.13 17.43
N GLN A 227 -20.86 -1.14 17.65
CA GLN A 227 -20.43 -1.89 18.85
C GLN A 227 -18.91 -2.10 18.90
N THR A 228 -18.24 -2.09 17.76
CA THR A 228 -16.79 -2.33 17.68
C THR A 228 -15.98 -1.09 18.01
N ALA A 229 -16.47 0.10 17.70
CA ALA A 229 -15.80 1.36 18.08
C ALA A 229 -15.68 1.47 19.60
N ASP A 230 -16.73 1.08 20.33
CA ASP A 230 -16.73 1.04 21.81
C ASP A 230 -15.79 -0.04 22.35
N MET A 231 -15.73 -1.22 21.72
CA MET A 231 -14.81 -2.30 22.13
C MET A 231 -13.34 -1.96 21.91
N ILE A 232 -13.00 -1.23 20.85
CA ILE A 232 -11.62 -0.75 20.58
C ILE A 232 -11.24 0.35 21.57
N ALA A 233 -12.17 1.23 21.90
CA ALA A 233 -11.97 2.28 22.91
C ALA A 233 -11.73 1.68 24.31
N ASP A 234 -12.44 0.62 24.68
CA ASP A 234 -12.28 -0.07 25.97
C ASP A 234 -10.98 -0.89 26.05
N GLN A 235 -10.54 -1.52 24.96
CA GLN A 235 -9.23 -2.21 24.95
C GLN A 235 -8.05 -1.25 25.12
N ASN A 236 -8.16 -0.02 24.60
CA ASN A 236 -7.13 1.00 24.82
C ASN A 236 -7.10 1.57 26.27
N LYS A 237 -8.18 1.40 27.05
CA LYS A 237 -8.22 1.74 28.48
C LYS A 237 -7.63 0.66 29.39
N VAL A 238 -7.55 -0.58 28.94
CA VAL A 238 -7.03 -1.73 29.72
C VAL A 238 -5.51 -1.89 29.58
N ILE A 239 -4.87 -1.17 28.63
CA ILE A 239 -3.42 -1.22 28.35
C ILE A 239 -2.71 0.03 28.95
N GLN A 240 -3.40 0.90 29.66
CA GLN A 240 -2.83 1.91 30.54
C GLN A 240 -2.82 1.40 31.97
#